data_d802a1e799dffe125b80b4070e21c660
#
_entry.id   d802a1e799dffe125b80b4070e21c660
#
_cell.length_a   1.000
_cell.length_b   1.000
_cell.length_c   1.000
_cell.angle_alpha   90.00
_cell.angle_beta   90.00
_cell.angle_gamma   90.00
#
_symmetry.space_group_name_H-M   'P 1'
#
loop_
_entity.id
_entity.type
_entity.pdbx_description
1 polymer ?
#
loop_
_entity_poly.entity_id
_entity_poly.type
_entity_poly.pdbx_seq_one_letter_code
_entity_poly.pdbx_strand_id
1 'polypeptide(L)'
;MNSKFEKIITAANDQSRVRGYTHRFYTYPAGFSPVFVEAAIKSLTKKNDLVLDPFVGGGTTLIEALRADRKVVGIDLNPIATFVTKVKSSKISKKNHDNIEKWADKMSKNINYKLKDNKFVKKAFTVINYKGLGKREISNLKKIIKGSSFYLKNLKKIKNKKENDFLRLLLLRCLHSTLHDKRPIADFHVFKSKIRSNSLDMLEGKKSLDPYLKNSRNKNKIYNKSSSHSHRIKELKSKKVSLILTSPPYPGINIPYSRWQIHGRRNTTLPYLILDLERPKIQSVYNFQNPTNNTFDVYFNTM
;
A
#
# COMPACT_ATOMS: atom_id res chain seq x y z
N MET A 1 3.79 26.51 -26.67
CA MET A 1 4.16 25.33 -25.83
C MET A 1 3.51 24.06 -26.41
N ASN A 2 4.14 22.90 -26.34
CA ASN A 2 3.56 21.68 -26.92
C ASN A 2 2.35 21.29 -26.04
N SER A 3 1.14 21.14 -26.62
CA SER A 3 -0.13 20.84 -25.92
C SER A 3 -0.08 19.63 -24.97
N LYS A 4 0.87 18.73 -25.17
CA LYS A 4 1.13 17.58 -24.30
C LYS A 4 1.69 17.97 -22.92
N PHE A 5 2.61 18.93 -22.89
CA PHE A 5 3.22 19.41 -21.65
C PHE A 5 2.26 20.30 -20.85
N GLU A 6 1.42 21.09 -21.52
CA GLU A 6 0.38 21.88 -20.86
C GLU A 6 -0.57 21.01 -20.04
N LYS A 7 -1.00 19.86 -20.59
CA LYS A 7 -1.85 18.89 -19.87
C LYS A 7 -1.15 18.31 -18.62
N ILE A 8 0.15 18.04 -18.71
CA ILE A 8 0.93 17.51 -17.58
C ILE A 8 1.11 18.59 -16.51
N ILE A 9 1.40 19.84 -16.90
CA ILE A 9 1.55 20.97 -15.97
C ILE A 9 0.24 21.27 -15.26
N THR A 10 -0.88 21.33 -15.99
CA THR A 10 -2.20 21.50 -15.39
C THR A 10 -2.52 20.40 -14.37
N ALA A 11 -2.23 19.14 -14.71
CA ALA A 11 -2.42 18.01 -13.82
C ALA A 11 -1.46 18.01 -12.62
N ALA A 12 -0.26 18.56 -12.75
CA ALA A 12 0.68 18.70 -11.64
C ALA A 12 0.22 19.73 -10.60
N ASN A 13 -0.53 20.74 -11.04
CA ASN A 13 -1.11 21.77 -10.17
C ASN A 13 -2.47 21.35 -9.56
N ASP A 14 -3.00 20.19 -9.94
CA ASP A 14 -4.26 19.68 -9.38
C ASP A 14 -4.07 19.21 -7.93
N GLN A 15 -4.66 19.94 -6.99
CA GLN A 15 -4.67 19.63 -5.56
C GLN A 15 -5.90 18.84 -5.12
N SER A 16 -6.69 18.31 -6.05
CA SER A 16 -7.87 17.52 -5.73
C SER A 16 -7.53 16.29 -4.89
N ARG A 17 -8.45 15.90 -4.01
CA ARG A 17 -8.26 14.70 -3.20
C ARG A 17 -8.22 13.46 -4.08
N VAL A 18 -7.25 12.60 -3.82
CA VAL A 18 -7.16 11.27 -4.45
C VAL A 18 -8.46 10.50 -4.26
N ARG A 19 -9.14 10.18 -5.36
CA ARG A 19 -10.42 9.45 -5.37
C ARG A 19 -10.42 8.37 -6.44
N GLY A 20 -11.35 7.45 -6.29
CA GLY A 20 -11.65 6.40 -7.28
C GLY A 20 -10.70 5.22 -7.27
N TYR A 21 -11.09 4.20 -7.99
CA TYR A 21 -10.38 2.93 -8.15
C TYR A 21 -9.83 2.36 -6.83
N THR A 22 -8.60 1.88 -6.87
CA THR A 22 -7.94 1.27 -5.70
C THR A 22 -6.95 2.20 -4.99
N HIS A 23 -6.87 3.49 -5.39
CA HIS A 23 -5.87 4.41 -4.84
C HIS A 23 -5.97 4.57 -3.32
N ARG A 24 -7.16 4.60 -2.78
CA ARG A 24 -7.44 4.78 -1.34
C ARG A 24 -7.32 3.51 -0.49
N PHE A 25 -6.91 2.37 -1.05
CA PHE A 25 -6.80 1.14 -0.26
C PHE A 25 -5.75 1.24 0.85
N TYR A 26 -4.70 1.99 0.61
CA TYR A 26 -3.63 2.23 1.54
C TYR A 26 -3.01 3.59 1.30
N THR A 27 -2.87 4.39 2.36
CA THR A 27 -2.17 5.67 2.31
C THR A 27 -0.67 5.41 2.41
N TYR A 28 0.02 5.54 1.29
CA TYR A 28 1.47 5.42 1.23
C TYR A 28 2.08 6.83 1.32
N PRO A 29 3.11 7.07 2.15
CA PRO A 29 3.77 8.37 2.22
C PRO A 29 4.36 8.77 0.87
N ALA A 30 4.35 10.07 0.56
CA ALA A 30 4.90 10.62 -0.69
C ALA A 30 4.34 9.96 -1.98
N GLY A 31 3.04 9.64 -1.98
CA GLY A 31 2.38 9.08 -3.17
C GLY A 31 2.18 10.13 -4.27
N PHE A 32 2.31 9.72 -5.52
CA PHE A 32 1.95 10.56 -6.68
C PHE A 32 0.47 10.92 -6.72
N SER A 33 0.16 12.08 -7.27
CA SER A 33 -1.19 12.42 -7.70
C SER A 33 -1.61 11.50 -8.86
N PRO A 34 -2.74 10.77 -8.77
CA PRO A 34 -3.24 9.96 -9.88
C PRO A 34 -3.53 10.79 -11.13
N VAL A 35 -3.99 12.02 -10.97
CA VAL A 35 -4.29 12.95 -12.09
C VAL A 35 -3.02 13.28 -12.86
N PHE A 36 -1.94 13.62 -12.15
CA PHE A 36 -0.63 13.86 -12.75
C PHE A 36 -0.11 12.62 -13.49
N VAL A 37 -0.15 11.45 -12.83
CA VAL A 37 0.35 10.20 -13.41
C VAL A 37 -0.44 9.80 -14.65
N GLU A 38 -1.78 9.94 -14.63
CA GLU A 38 -2.63 9.70 -15.78
C GLU A 38 -2.28 10.60 -16.94
N ALA A 39 -2.14 11.92 -16.69
CA ALA A 39 -1.78 12.89 -17.72
C ALA A 39 -0.40 12.59 -18.34
N ALA A 40 0.62 12.29 -17.52
CA ALA A 40 1.95 11.95 -17.97
C ALA A 40 1.95 10.69 -18.86
N ILE A 41 1.32 9.60 -18.39
CA ILE A 41 1.26 8.34 -19.15
C ILE A 41 0.53 8.53 -20.48
N LYS A 42 -0.63 9.18 -20.49
CA LYS A 42 -1.42 9.39 -21.72
C LYS A 42 -0.72 10.30 -22.73
N SER A 43 -0.01 11.31 -22.25
CA SER A 43 0.68 12.29 -23.13
C SER A 43 1.99 11.77 -23.70
N LEU A 44 2.73 10.93 -22.94
CA LEU A 44 4.10 10.52 -23.29
C LEU A 44 4.21 9.07 -23.78
N THR A 45 3.13 8.29 -23.74
CA THR A 45 3.13 6.88 -24.17
C THR A 45 1.95 6.53 -25.03
N LYS A 46 2.07 5.39 -25.75
CA LYS A 46 1.01 4.78 -26.57
C LYS A 46 0.50 3.48 -25.91
N LYS A 47 -0.65 2.97 -26.39
CA LYS A 47 -1.18 1.66 -25.97
C LYS A 47 -0.11 0.57 -26.14
N ASN A 48 -0.02 -0.33 -25.13
CA ASN A 48 0.97 -1.41 -25.04
C ASN A 48 2.43 -0.99 -24.81
N ASP A 49 2.74 0.31 -24.72
CA ASP A 49 4.05 0.78 -24.29
C ASP A 49 4.41 0.29 -22.89
N LEU A 50 5.71 0.19 -22.61
CA LEU A 50 6.20 -0.24 -21.30
C LEU A 50 6.54 0.98 -20.44
N VAL A 51 5.86 1.08 -19.30
CA VAL A 51 6.13 2.05 -18.22
C VAL A 51 6.92 1.36 -17.12
N LEU A 52 7.93 2.02 -16.58
CA LEU A 52 8.73 1.57 -15.44
C LEU A 52 8.53 2.52 -14.26
N ASP A 53 8.26 1.96 -13.09
CA ASP A 53 8.31 2.66 -11.79
C ASP A 53 9.28 1.91 -10.87
N PRO A 54 10.54 2.36 -10.72
CA PRO A 54 11.55 1.72 -9.89
C PRO A 54 11.38 1.94 -8.38
N PHE A 55 10.40 2.78 -7.95
CA PHE A 55 10.04 3.05 -6.56
C PHE A 55 8.51 3.07 -6.41
N VAL A 56 7.89 1.93 -6.68
CA VAL A 56 6.44 1.82 -6.92
C VAL A 56 5.55 2.24 -5.74
N GLY A 57 6.05 2.20 -4.52
CA GLY A 57 5.34 2.64 -3.32
C GLY A 57 3.90 2.15 -3.24
N GLY A 58 2.96 3.09 -3.24
CA GLY A 58 1.52 2.80 -3.20
C GLY A 58 0.92 2.34 -4.52
N GLY A 59 1.69 2.25 -5.62
CA GLY A 59 1.27 1.68 -6.90
C GLY A 59 0.43 2.61 -7.78
N THR A 60 0.52 3.92 -7.61
CA THR A 60 -0.26 4.86 -8.43
C THR A 60 0.09 4.73 -9.90
N THR A 61 1.39 4.69 -10.25
CA THR A 61 1.87 4.50 -11.62
C THR A 61 1.33 3.22 -12.24
N LEU A 62 1.28 2.11 -11.46
CA LEU A 62 0.76 0.85 -11.98
C LEU A 62 -0.72 0.92 -12.30
N ILE A 63 -1.52 1.51 -11.43
CA ILE A 63 -2.97 1.61 -11.62
C ILE A 63 -3.27 2.46 -12.87
N GLU A 64 -2.64 3.62 -13.01
CA GLU A 64 -2.87 4.50 -14.15
C GLU A 64 -2.34 3.93 -15.47
N ALA A 65 -1.21 3.23 -15.44
CA ALA A 65 -0.70 2.54 -16.63
C ALA A 65 -1.66 1.44 -17.10
N LEU A 66 -2.20 0.64 -16.19
CA LEU A 66 -3.19 -0.40 -16.52
C LEU A 66 -4.50 0.20 -17.04
N ARG A 67 -4.98 1.29 -16.44
CA ARG A 67 -6.15 2.04 -16.93
C ARG A 67 -5.96 2.58 -18.34
N ALA A 68 -4.75 3.01 -18.63
CA ALA A 68 -4.40 3.53 -19.97
C ALA A 68 -3.99 2.41 -20.95
N ASP A 69 -4.19 1.13 -20.61
CA ASP A 69 -3.82 -0.04 -21.43
C ASP A 69 -2.32 -0.12 -21.79
N ARG A 70 -1.44 0.25 -20.83
CA ARG A 70 0.02 0.12 -20.94
C ARG A 70 0.50 -1.12 -20.23
N LYS A 71 1.70 -1.60 -20.60
CA LYS A 71 2.48 -2.55 -19.82
C LYS A 71 3.22 -1.79 -18.74
N VAL A 72 3.39 -2.40 -17.57
CA VAL A 72 4.06 -1.72 -16.46
C VAL A 72 4.89 -2.68 -15.63
N VAL A 73 6.07 -2.23 -15.26
CA VAL A 73 6.96 -2.89 -14.30
C VAL A 73 7.09 -1.96 -13.09
N GLY A 74 6.79 -2.48 -11.91
CA GLY A 74 6.99 -1.79 -10.64
C GLY A 74 8.02 -2.52 -9.80
N ILE A 75 8.93 -1.78 -9.17
CA ILE A 75 9.97 -2.30 -8.29
C ILE A 75 9.86 -1.56 -6.96
N ASP A 76 10.05 -2.25 -5.86
CA ASP A 76 10.22 -1.62 -4.55
C ASP A 76 10.99 -2.54 -3.62
N LEU A 77 11.86 -1.96 -2.80
CA LEU A 77 12.59 -2.68 -1.78
C LEU A 77 11.67 -3.08 -0.61
N ASN A 78 10.64 -2.27 -0.33
CA ASN A 78 9.70 -2.50 0.76
C ASN A 78 8.65 -3.56 0.37
N PRO A 79 8.60 -4.72 1.04
CA PRO A 79 7.62 -5.76 0.74
C PRO A 79 6.17 -5.31 1.03
N ILE A 80 5.94 -4.33 1.90
CA ILE A 80 4.59 -3.76 2.10
C ILE A 80 4.13 -3.04 0.82
N ALA A 81 5.00 -2.24 0.20
CA ALA A 81 4.70 -1.52 -1.04
C ALA A 81 4.30 -2.49 -2.15
N THR A 82 5.12 -3.52 -2.37
CA THR A 82 4.84 -4.53 -3.41
C THR A 82 3.60 -5.36 -3.09
N PHE A 83 3.35 -5.69 -1.83
CA PHE A 83 2.12 -6.37 -1.40
C PHE A 83 0.88 -5.53 -1.70
N VAL A 84 0.87 -4.28 -1.23
CA VAL A 84 -0.24 -3.32 -1.44
C VAL A 84 -0.50 -3.16 -2.93
N THR A 85 0.54 -2.93 -3.72
CA THR A 85 0.43 -2.72 -5.17
C THR A 85 -0.10 -3.97 -5.88
N LYS A 86 0.35 -5.18 -5.50
CA LYS A 86 -0.20 -6.45 -6.01
C LYS A 86 -1.68 -6.60 -5.72
N VAL A 87 -2.11 -6.33 -4.49
CA VAL A 87 -3.54 -6.40 -4.13
C VAL A 87 -4.33 -5.36 -4.91
N LYS A 88 -3.87 -4.12 -5.01
CA LYS A 88 -4.54 -3.04 -5.73
C LYS A 88 -4.72 -3.35 -7.22
N SER A 89 -3.72 -3.89 -7.89
CA SER A 89 -3.69 -4.15 -9.33
C SER A 89 -4.19 -5.53 -9.74
N SER A 90 -4.48 -6.44 -8.79
CA SER A 90 -4.97 -7.78 -9.11
C SER A 90 -6.44 -7.77 -9.50
N LYS A 91 -6.82 -8.54 -10.53
CA LYS A 91 -8.22 -8.82 -10.85
C LYS A 91 -8.82 -9.79 -9.82
N ILE A 92 -10.04 -9.50 -9.38
CA ILE A 92 -10.83 -10.36 -8.49
C ILE A 92 -12.07 -10.84 -9.26
N SER A 93 -12.38 -12.15 -9.22
CA SER A 93 -13.58 -12.69 -9.83
C SER A 93 -14.85 -12.25 -9.07
N LYS A 94 -16.00 -12.27 -9.72
CA LYS A 94 -17.29 -12.00 -9.05
C LYS A 94 -17.47 -12.89 -7.82
N LYS A 95 -17.19 -14.19 -7.94
CA LYS A 95 -17.25 -15.14 -6.82
C LYS A 95 -16.37 -14.69 -5.64
N ASN A 96 -15.14 -14.22 -5.90
CA ASN A 96 -14.25 -13.76 -4.84
C ASN A 96 -14.75 -12.44 -4.21
N HIS A 97 -15.37 -11.55 -5.00
CA HIS A 97 -16.05 -10.36 -4.46
C HIS A 97 -17.12 -10.75 -3.44
N ASP A 98 -18.04 -11.64 -3.86
CA ASP A 98 -19.14 -12.09 -3.00
C ASP A 98 -18.64 -12.79 -1.73
N ASN A 99 -17.60 -13.61 -1.86
CA ASN A 99 -16.96 -14.27 -0.71
C ASN A 99 -16.34 -13.28 0.28
N ILE A 100 -15.60 -12.30 -0.23
CA ILE A 100 -14.96 -11.26 0.59
C ILE A 100 -16.04 -10.44 1.33
N GLU A 101 -17.09 -10.02 0.62
CA GLU A 101 -18.17 -9.23 1.19
C GLU A 101 -18.89 -9.99 2.32
N LYS A 102 -19.32 -11.23 2.05
CA LYS A 102 -19.96 -12.10 3.06
C LYS A 102 -19.06 -12.35 4.27
N TRP A 103 -17.76 -12.61 4.01
CA TRP A 103 -16.81 -12.85 5.08
C TRP A 103 -16.60 -11.59 5.95
N ALA A 104 -16.43 -10.43 5.31
CA ALA A 104 -16.24 -9.17 6.04
C ALA A 104 -17.49 -8.77 6.84
N ASP A 105 -18.69 -8.96 6.29
CA ASP A 105 -19.94 -8.73 7.00
C ASP A 105 -20.05 -9.65 8.24
N LYS A 106 -19.84 -10.96 8.05
CA LYS A 106 -19.82 -11.93 9.16
C LYS A 106 -18.76 -11.57 10.20
N MET A 107 -17.56 -11.17 9.76
CA MET A 107 -16.46 -10.80 10.65
C MET A 107 -16.80 -9.52 11.42
N SER A 108 -17.36 -8.51 10.78
CA SER A 108 -17.78 -7.28 11.45
C SER A 108 -18.81 -7.49 12.56
N LYS A 109 -19.65 -8.53 12.46
CA LYS A 109 -20.64 -8.90 13.47
C LYS A 109 -20.02 -9.69 14.62
N ASN A 110 -19.14 -10.65 14.32
CA ASN A 110 -18.66 -11.67 15.25
C ASN A 110 -17.28 -11.41 15.87
N ILE A 111 -16.52 -10.41 15.35
CA ILE A 111 -15.21 -10.08 15.91
C ILE A 111 -15.32 -9.69 17.37
N ASN A 112 -14.46 -10.28 18.20
CA ASN A 112 -14.41 -9.97 19.61
C ASN A 112 -12.97 -9.94 20.12
N TYR A 113 -12.77 -9.39 21.31
CA TYR A 113 -11.48 -9.26 21.98
C TYR A 113 -11.38 -10.10 23.26
N LYS A 114 -12.40 -10.90 23.58
CA LYS A 114 -12.44 -11.78 24.77
C LYS A 114 -11.60 -13.04 24.50
N LEU A 115 -10.31 -12.85 24.28
CA LEU A 115 -9.35 -13.92 23.98
C LEU A 115 -8.18 -13.85 24.96
N LYS A 116 -7.64 -15.02 25.33
CA LYS A 116 -6.34 -15.09 26.00
C LYS A 116 -5.25 -14.56 25.07
N ASP A 117 -4.19 -13.98 25.63
CA ASP A 117 -3.07 -13.49 24.87
C ASP A 117 -2.35 -14.65 24.19
N ASN A 118 -2.22 -14.56 22.87
CA ASN A 118 -1.51 -15.54 22.05
C ASN A 118 -0.22 -14.95 21.46
N LYS A 119 0.51 -15.75 20.69
CA LYS A 119 1.78 -15.36 20.08
C LYS A 119 1.69 -14.05 19.28
N PHE A 120 0.62 -13.82 18.53
CA PHE A 120 0.41 -12.58 17.78
C PHE A 120 0.26 -11.38 18.70
N VAL A 121 -0.62 -11.48 19.72
CA VAL A 121 -0.86 -10.39 20.69
C VAL A 121 0.43 -10.03 21.42
N LYS A 122 1.16 -11.02 21.93
CA LYS A 122 2.46 -10.81 22.60
C LYS A 122 3.44 -10.08 21.66
N LYS A 123 3.62 -10.58 20.43
CA LYS A 123 4.52 -9.98 19.43
C LYS A 123 4.07 -8.58 18.99
N ALA A 124 2.77 -8.30 18.90
CA ALA A 124 2.28 -6.97 18.58
C ALA A 124 2.71 -5.94 19.64
N PHE A 125 2.62 -6.30 20.93
CA PHE A 125 3.03 -5.42 22.02
C PHE A 125 4.54 -5.24 22.15
N THR A 126 5.38 -6.09 21.56
CA THR A 126 6.83 -5.82 21.48
C THR A 126 7.22 -4.79 20.41
N VAL A 127 6.36 -4.59 19.41
CA VAL A 127 6.62 -3.66 18.29
C VAL A 127 5.81 -2.37 18.36
N ILE A 128 4.89 -2.26 19.31
CA ILE A 128 4.07 -1.06 19.55
C ILE A 128 4.65 -0.29 20.73
N ASN A 129 5.03 0.96 20.50
CA ASN A 129 5.36 1.86 21.61
C ASN A 129 4.09 2.56 22.11
N TYR A 130 3.62 2.13 23.28
CA TYR A 130 2.44 2.67 23.95
C TYR A 130 2.77 3.56 25.16
N LYS A 131 4.06 3.90 25.39
CA LYS A 131 4.45 4.81 26.49
C LYS A 131 3.76 6.17 26.33
N GLY A 132 3.18 6.66 27.42
CA GLY A 132 2.48 7.96 27.48
C GLY A 132 1.08 7.96 26.83
N LEU A 133 0.48 6.79 26.57
CA LEU A 133 -0.95 6.67 26.33
C LEU A 133 -1.71 6.66 27.66
N GLY A 134 -2.90 7.25 27.68
CA GLY A 134 -3.81 7.19 28.84
C GLY A 134 -4.37 5.78 29.06
N LYS A 135 -4.85 5.49 30.27
CA LYS A 135 -5.43 4.18 30.65
C LYS A 135 -6.51 3.72 29.66
N ARG A 136 -7.41 4.61 29.23
CA ARG A 136 -8.49 4.32 28.25
C ARG A 136 -7.92 3.93 26.90
N GLU A 137 -6.92 4.67 26.40
CA GLU A 137 -6.29 4.41 25.11
C GLU A 137 -5.55 3.07 25.11
N ILE A 138 -4.82 2.73 26.19
CA ILE A 138 -4.18 1.42 26.37
C ILE A 138 -5.24 0.31 26.37
N SER A 139 -6.37 0.52 27.04
CA SER A 139 -7.49 -0.46 27.04
C SER A 139 -8.03 -0.67 25.63
N ASN A 140 -8.29 0.41 24.87
CA ASN A 140 -8.78 0.35 23.50
C ASN A 140 -7.75 -0.32 22.57
N LEU A 141 -6.47 0.04 22.68
CA LEU A 141 -5.39 -0.60 21.93
C LEU A 141 -5.36 -2.11 22.18
N LYS A 142 -5.42 -2.55 23.44
CA LYS A 142 -5.47 -3.98 23.80
C LYS A 142 -6.67 -4.69 23.16
N LYS A 143 -7.86 -4.10 23.21
CA LYS A 143 -9.08 -4.66 22.59
C LYS A 143 -8.93 -4.78 21.07
N ILE A 144 -8.40 -3.74 20.40
CA ILE A 144 -8.18 -3.72 18.95
C ILE A 144 -7.15 -4.79 18.54
N ILE A 145 -6.04 -4.91 19.24
CA ILE A 145 -5.00 -5.92 18.93
C ILE A 145 -5.53 -7.34 19.15
N LYS A 146 -6.30 -7.59 20.24
CA LYS A 146 -6.95 -8.88 20.47
C LYS A 146 -8.00 -9.18 19.38
N GLY A 147 -8.82 -8.21 19.00
CA GLY A 147 -9.75 -8.33 17.86
C GLY A 147 -9.02 -8.62 16.54
N SER A 148 -7.89 -7.99 16.31
CA SER A 148 -7.06 -8.29 15.13
C SER A 148 -6.51 -9.71 15.14
N SER A 149 -6.16 -10.22 16.32
CA SER A 149 -5.76 -11.63 16.49
C SER A 149 -6.90 -12.59 16.15
N PHE A 150 -8.13 -12.29 16.60
CA PHE A 150 -9.32 -13.05 16.25
C PHE A 150 -9.56 -13.05 14.74
N TYR A 151 -9.47 -11.87 14.12
CA TYR A 151 -9.57 -11.70 12.67
C TYR A 151 -8.57 -12.57 11.91
N LEU A 152 -7.29 -12.49 12.26
CA LEU A 152 -6.21 -13.24 11.61
C LEU A 152 -6.35 -14.76 11.81
N LYS A 153 -6.83 -15.23 12.98
CA LYS A 153 -7.13 -16.65 13.23
C LYS A 153 -8.19 -17.17 12.26
N ASN A 154 -9.25 -16.40 12.03
CA ASN A 154 -10.30 -16.76 11.09
C ASN A 154 -9.86 -16.63 9.63
N LEU A 155 -9.00 -15.67 9.33
CA LEU A 155 -8.45 -15.47 8.00
C LEU A 155 -7.60 -16.66 7.53
N LYS A 156 -6.92 -17.39 8.43
CA LYS A 156 -6.16 -18.61 8.11
C LYS A 156 -7.03 -19.70 7.46
N LYS A 157 -8.35 -19.67 7.65
CA LYS A 157 -9.29 -20.63 7.01
C LYS A 157 -9.54 -20.30 5.53
N ILE A 158 -9.18 -19.11 5.06
CA ILE A 158 -9.35 -18.67 3.67
C ILE A 158 -8.17 -19.18 2.82
N LYS A 159 -8.44 -20.22 2.02
CA LYS A 159 -7.41 -20.84 1.15
C LYS A 159 -7.11 -20.03 -0.11
N ASN A 160 -8.10 -19.28 -0.62
CA ASN A 160 -7.90 -18.45 -1.82
C ASN A 160 -6.94 -17.30 -1.51
N LYS A 161 -5.77 -17.31 -2.16
CA LYS A 161 -4.72 -16.32 -1.90
C LYS A 161 -5.17 -14.89 -2.17
N LYS A 162 -5.93 -14.63 -3.23
CA LYS A 162 -6.37 -13.27 -3.57
C LYS A 162 -7.37 -12.72 -2.54
N GLU A 163 -8.28 -13.57 -2.06
CA GLU A 163 -9.20 -13.22 -0.98
C GLU A 163 -8.42 -12.97 0.33
N ASN A 164 -7.49 -13.85 0.68
CA ASN A 164 -6.66 -13.71 1.87
C ASN A 164 -5.84 -12.43 1.85
N ASP A 165 -5.14 -12.15 0.75
CA ASP A 165 -4.32 -10.94 0.58
C ASP A 165 -5.18 -9.67 0.65
N PHE A 166 -6.37 -9.66 0.03
CA PHE A 166 -7.32 -8.55 0.12
C PHE A 166 -7.78 -8.31 1.56
N LEU A 167 -8.15 -9.37 2.27
CA LEU A 167 -8.63 -9.28 3.65
C LEU A 167 -7.51 -8.88 4.63
N ARG A 168 -6.25 -9.27 4.38
CA ARG A 168 -5.09 -8.74 5.12
C ARG A 168 -4.92 -7.24 4.91
N LEU A 169 -5.05 -6.77 3.67
CA LEU A 169 -4.99 -5.34 3.38
C LEU A 169 -6.17 -4.58 4.01
N LEU A 170 -7.37 -5.17 4.02
CA LEU A 170 -8.52 -4.62 4.71
C LEU A 170 -8.26 -4.44 6.21
N LEU A 171 -7.71 -5.46 6.89
CA LEU A 171 -7.34 -5.35 8.30
C LEU A 171 -6.30 -4.24 8.51
N LEU A 172 -5.29 -4.17 7.66
CA LEU A 172 -4.26 -3.13 7.72
C LEU A 172 -4.88 -1.72 7.59
N ARG A 173 -5.80 -1.54 6.65
CA ARG A 173 -6.53 -0.27 6.47
C ARG A 173 -7.40 0.08 7.69
N CYS A 174 -8.09 -0.90 8.26
CA CYS A 174 -8.88 -0.69 9.48
C CYS A 174 -8.00 -0.24 10.65
N LEU A 175 -6.87 -0.89 10.84
CA LEU A 175 -5.92 -0.53 11.89
C LEU A 175 -5.28 0.83 11.65
N HIS A 176 -4.92 1.15 10.39
CA HIS A 176 -4.38 2.46 10.06
C HIS A 176 -5.37 3.56 10.45
N SER A 177 -6.64 3.42 10.10
CA SER A 177 -7.68 4.41 10.41
C SER A 177 -8.04 4.53 11.89
N THR A 178 -7.65 3.56 12.72
CA THR A 178 -7.97 3.57 14.17
C THR A 178 -6.77 3.85 15.07
N LEU A 179 -5.54 3.60 14.58
CA LEU A 179 -4.33 3.68 15.42
C LEU A 179 -3.31 4.72 14.96
N HIS A 180 -3.30 5.10 13.67
CA HIS A 180 -2.18 5.88 13.09
C HIS A 180 -2.24 7.37 13.40
N ASP A 181 -3.42 7.94 13.49
CA ASP A 181 -3.61 9.38 13.65
C ASP A 181 -3.19 9.89 15.04
N LYS A 182 -2.97 11.20 15.16
CA LYS A 182 -2.76 11.89 16.45
C LYS A 182 -4.00 11.94 17.33
N ARG A 183 -5.14 11.55 16.80
CA ARG A 183 -6.41 11.45 17.54
C ARG A 183 -6.34 10.37 18.61
N PRO A 184 -7.15 10.45 19.66
CA PRO A 184 -7.28 9.36 20.63
C PRO A 184 -7.57 8.03 19.95
N ILE A 185 -6.97 6.95 20.47
CA ILE A 185 -7.23 5.60 19.96
C ILE A 185 -8.71 5.30 20.05
N ALA A 186 -9.33 5.00 18.90
CA ALA A 186 -10.76 4.76 18.78
C ALA A 186 -11.23 3.57 19.66
N ASP A 187 -12.49 3.59 20.05
CA ASP A 187 -13.10 2.46 20.75
C ASP A 187 -13.22 1.22 19.84
N PHE A 188 -13.27 0.05 20.44
CA PHE A 188 -13.33 -1.21 19.70
C PHE A 188 -14.51 -1.32 18.73
N HIS A 189 -15.66 -0.71 19.07
CA HIS A 189 -16.82 -0.72 18.16
C HIS A 189 -16.56 0.04 16.87
N VAL A 190 -15.76 1.12 16.91
CA VAL A 190 -15.34 1.86 15.71
C VAL A 190 -14.44 0.98 14.84
N PHE A 191 -13.47 0.28 15.43
CA PHE A 191 -12.65 -0.70 14.69
C PHE A 191 -13.53 -1.78 14.03
N LYS A 192 -14.50 -2.31 14.77
CA LYS A 192 -15.45 -3.32 14.30
C LYS A 192 -16.28 -2.81 13.11
N SER A 193 -16.83 -1.60 13.18
CA SER A 193 -17.61 -0.99 12.07
C SER A 193 -16.75 -0.73 10.83
N LYS A 194 -15.46 -0.37 10.99
CA LYS A 194 -14.51 -0.15 9.90
C LYS A 194 -14.28 -1.39 9.03
N ILE A 195 -14.44 -2.60 9.58
CA ILE A 195 -14.28 -3.83 8.80
C ILE A 195 -15.30 -3.87 7.67
N ARG A 196 -16.56 -3.58 7.95
CA ARG A 196 -17.63 -3.57 6.93
C ARG A 196 -17.49 -2.37 5.99
N SER A 197 -17.40 -1.15 6.52
CA SER A 197 -17.37 0.05 5.71
C SER A 197 -16.15 0.11 4.78
N ASN A 198 -14.96 -0.23 5.27
CA ASN A 198 -13.77 -0.27 4.43
C ASN A 198 -13.81 -1.42 3.41
N SER A 199 -14.44 -2.57 3.75
CA SER A 199 -14.61 -3.67 2.80
C SER A 199 -15.46 -3.23 1.61
N LEU A 200 -16.60 -2.59 1.84
CA LEU A 200 -17.48 -2.11 0.78
C LEU A 200 -16.78 -1.06 -0.11
N ASP A 201 -16.09 -0.08 0.49
CA ASP A 201 -15.34 0.93 -0.27
C ASP A 201 -14.19 0.30 -1.09
N MET A 202 -13.49 -0.68 -0.54
CA MET A 202 -12.43 -1.39 -1.27
C MET A 202 -12.99 -2.28 -2.39
N LEU A 203 -14.11 -2.95 -2.18
CA LEU A 203 -14.75 -3.77 -3.22
C LEU A 203 -15.30 -2.90 -4.34
N GLU A 204 -15.87 -1.74 -4.03
CA GLU A 204 -16.31 -0.76 -5.04
C GLU A 204 -15.12 -0.24 -5.87
N GLY A 205 -14.02 0.11 -5.22
CA GLY A 205 -12.79 0.48 -5.92
C GLY A 205 -12.25 -0.63 -6.85
N LYS A 206 -12.42 -1.90 -6.46
CA LYS A 206 -12.10 -3.04 -7.33
C LYS A 206 -13.03 -3.13 -8.53
N LYS A 207 -14.35 -3.05 -8.31
CA LYS A 207 -15.35 -3.06 -9.38
C LYS A 207 -15.06 -1.98 -10.42
N SER A 208 -14.72 -0.77 -9.98
CA SER A 208 -14.37 0.34 -10.86
C SER A 208 -13.10 0.08 -11.70
N LEU A 209 -12.12 -0.66 -11.16
CA LEU A 209 -10.87 -0.99 -11.86
C LEU A 209 -10.98 -2.23 -12.77
N ASP A 210 -11.84 -3.18 -12.46
CA ASP A 210 -11.93 -4.48 -13.14
C ASP A 210 -12.09 -4.40 -14.67
N PRO A 211 -12.83 -3.43 -15.27
CA PRO A 211 -12.90 -3.29 -16.73
C PRO A 211 -11.54 -3.11 -17.40
N TYR A 212 -10.62 -2.40 -16.74
CA TYR A 212 -9.27 -2.12 -17.24
C TYR A 212 -8.31 -3.29 -17.03
N LEU A 213 -8.69 -4.26 -16.20
CA LEU A 213 -7.87 -5.44 -15.90
C LEU A 213 -8.20 -6.66 -16.78
N LYS A 214 -9.14 -6.56 -17.73
CA LYS A 214 -9.56 -7.69 -18.58
C LYS A 214 -8.37 -8.37 -19.29
N ASN A 215 -7.43 -7.59 -19.80
CA ASN A 215 -6.24 -8.07 -20.54
C ASN A 215 -4.93 -7.87 -19.77
N SER A 216 -4.99 -7.72 -18.43
CA SER A 216 -3.82 -7.33 -17.64
C SER A 216 -2.88 -8.46 -17.25
N ARG A 217 -3.23 -9.74 -17.51
CA ARG A 217 -2.50 -10.91 -16.99
C ARG A 217 -0.99 -10.89 -17.29
N ASN A 218 -0.59 -10.29 -18.42
CA ASN A 218 0.82 -10.13 -18.84
C ASN A 218 1.28 -8.66 -18.88
N LYS A 219 0.47 -7.72 -18.40
CA LYS A 219 0.76 -6.29 -18.52
C LYS A 219 1.41 -5.69 -17.30
N ASN A 220 1.22 -6.27 -16.10
CA ASN A 220 1.83 -5.79 -14.88
C ASN A 220 2.79 -6.81 -14.26
N LYS A 221 3.96 -6.35 -13.88
CA LYS A 221 4.95 -7.12 -13.13
C LYS A 221 5.41 -6.27 -11.93
N ILE A 222 5.49 -6.90 -10.77
CA ILE A 222 5.86 -6.23 -9.53
C ILE A 222 6.93 -7.05 -8.84
N TYR A 223 8.07 -6.42 -8.59
CA TYR A 223 9.25 -7.04 -8.01
C TYR A 223 9.61 -6.43 -6.66
N ASN A 224 9.78 -7.29 -5.66
CA ASN A 224 10.35 -6.87 -4.39
C ASN A 224 11.87 -7.00 -4.47
N LYS A 225 12.52 -5.96 -4.98
CA LYS A 225 13.97 -5.89 -5.22
C LYS A 225 14.45 -4.45 -5.08
N SER A 226 15.78 -4.26 -4.98
CA SER A 226 16.37 -2.95 -5.17
C SER A 226 16.24 -2.48 -6.61
N SER A 227 16.01 -1.18 -6.81
CA SER A 227 16.02 -0.53 -8.13
C SER A 227 17.34 -0.70 -8.86
N SER A 228 18.48 -0.75 -8.15
CA SER A 228 19.81 -1.03 -8.70
C SER A 228 19.91 -2.39 -9.42
N HIS A 229 19.00 -3.31 -9.15
CA HIS A 229 18.92 -4.60 -9.84
C HIS A 229 17.89 -4.62 -10.98
N SER A 230 17.39 -3.48 -11.42
CA SER A 230 16.41 -3.37 -12.53
C SER A 230 16.92 -4.01 -13.83
N HIS A 231 18.23 -3.85 -14.13
CA HIS A 231 18.89 -4.45 -15.28
C HIS A 231 18.82 -5.99 -15.33
N ARG A 232 18.53 -6.65 -14.19
CA ARG A 232 18.37 -8.12 -14.09
C ARG A 232 16.96 -8.60 -14.34
N ILE A 233 16.00 -7.68 -14.52
CA ILE A 233 14.59 -8.02 -14.74
C ILE A 233 14.37 -8.36 -16.21
N LYS A 234 13.83 -9.57 -16.47
CA LYS A 234 13.62 -10.10 -17.82
C LYS A 234 12.85 -9.13 -18.73
N GLU A 235 11.77 -8.56 -18.23
CA GLU A 235 10.93 -7.63 -18.98
C GLU A 235 11.66 -6.36 -19.42
N LEU A 236 12.64 -5.91 -18.63
CA LEU A 236 13.44 -4.72 -18.92
C LEU A 236 14.63 -5.02 -19.85
N LYS A 237 15.10 -6.29 -19.88
CA LYS A 237 16.14 -6.72 -20.83
C LYS A 237 15.60 -6.87 -22.25
N SER A 238 14.37 -7.34 -22.38
CA SER A 238 13.79 -7.77 -23.67
C SER A 238 12.91 -6.70 -24.33
N LYS A 239 12.65 -5.57 -23.68
CA LYS A 239 11.73 -4.55 -24.16
C LYS A 239 12.27 -3.14 -23.89
N LYS A 240 12.07 -2.25 -24.87
CA LYS A 240 12.35 -0.83 -24.69
C LYS A 240 11.34 -0.26 -23.67
N VAL A 241 11.84 0.41 -22.64
CA VAL A 241 11.05 1.22 -21.73
C VAL A 241 10.70 2.53 -22.40
N SER A 242 9.41 2.83 -22.55
CA SER A 242 8.93 4.06 -23.21
C SER A 242 8.82 5.23 -22.25
N LEU A 243 8.60 4.96 -20.95
CA LEU A 243 8.51 5.99 -19.92
C LEU A 243 8.99 5.42 -18.58
N ILE A 244 9.86 6.16 -17.91
CA ILE A 244 10.15 5.97 -16.48
C ILE A 244 9.40 7.07 -15.74
N LEU A 245 8.47 6.68 -14.86
CA LEU A 245 7.67 7.61 -14.06
C LEU A 245 7.67 7.16 -12.61
N THR A 246 8.33 7.92 -11.74
CA THR A 246 8.57 7.51 -10.36
C THR A 246 8.68 8.68 -9.41
N SER A 247 8.44 8.43 -8.13
CA SER A 247 8.73 9.33 -7.01
C SER A 247 9.82 8.68 -6.15
N PRO A 248 11.10 8.93 -6.43
CA PRO A 248 12.20 8.32 -5.69
C PRO A 248 12.24 8.85 -4.26
N PRO A 249 12.96 8.18 -3.35
CA PRO A 249 13.24 8.74 -2.04
C PRO A 249 13.94 10.10 -2.19
N TYR A 250 13.50 11.09 -1.41
CA TYR A 250 14.09 12.43 -1.48
C TYR A 250 15.26 12.58 -0.50
N PRO A 251 16.39 13.20 -0.92
CA PRO A 251 17.51 13.51 -0.03
C PRO A 251 17.03 14.42 1.12
N GLY A 252 17.53 14.18 2.34
CA GLY A 252 17.20 14.99 3.51
C GLY A 252 15.80 14.77 4.08
N ILE A 253 14.96 13.96 3.43
CA ILE A 253 13.62 13.63 3.93
C ILE A 253 13.63 12.22 4.49
N ASN A 254 13.71 12.12 5.82
CA ASN A 254 13.61 10.85 6.51
C ASN A 254 12.14 10.42 6.62
N ILE A 255 11.57 9.89 5.53
CA ILE A 255 10.28 9.22 5.57
C ILE A 255 10.54 7.71 5.55
N PRO A 256 10.53 7.02 6.69
CA PRO A 256 10.55 5.57 6.67
C PRO A 256 9.27 5.11 5.96
N TYR A 257 9.39 4.50 4.79
CA TYR A 257 8.27 4.02 3.97
C TYR A 257 7.43 2.93 4.65
N SER A 258 7.95 2.34 5.71
CA SER A 258 7.21 1.48 6.64
C SER A 258 6.59 2.25 7.81
N ARG A 259 6.46 3.58 7.69
CA ARG A 259 6.07 4.43 8.80
C ARG A 259 4.61 4.25 9.15
N TRP A 260 4.41 3.45 10.17
CA TRP A 260 3.21 3.45 10.95
C TRP A 260 3.52 4.03 12.31
N GLN A 261 2.73 5.01 12.72
CA GLN A 261 2.84 5.61 14.04
C GLN A 261 1.53 5.36 14.78
N ILE A 262 1.63 4.80 15.95
CA ILE A 262 0.47 4.70 16.83
C ILE A 262 0.33 6.02 17.58
N HIS A 263 -0.84 6.63 17.45
CA HIS A 263 -1.18 7.93 18.06
C HIS A 263 -0.18 9.05 17.70
N GLY A 264 0.26 9.10 16.45
CA GLY A 264 1.23 10.09 15.97
C GLY A 264 2.62 10.01 16.64
N ARG A 265 2.91 8.90 17.33
CA ARG A 265 4.16 8.69 18.07
C ARG A 265 5.16 7.84 17.28
N ARG A 266 5.95 7.01 17.94
CA ARG A 266 7.05 6.25 17.32
C ARG A 266 6.57 5.23 16.29
N ASN A 267 7.41 4.98 15.31
CA ASN A 267 7.17 3.99 14.25
C ASN A 267 6.97 2.58 14.82
N THR A 268 6.10 1.82 14.19
CA THR A 268 5.86 0.41 14.52
C THR A 268 6.02 -0.48 13.30
N THR A 269 6.49 -1.69 13.50
CA THR A 269 6.58 -2.75 12.48
C THR A 269 5.32 -3.65 12.45
N LEU A 270 4.25 -3.24 13.12
CA LEU A 270 2.97 -3.95 13.14
C LEU A 270 2.44 -4.32 11.74
N PRO A 271 2.56 -3.48 10.68
CA PRO A 271 2.14 -3.86 9.34
C PRO A 271 2.75 -5.17 8.83
N TYR A 272 4.03 -5.43 9.10
CA TYR A 272 4.68 -6.69 8.68
C TYR A 272 4.05 -7.91 9.35
N LEU A 273 3.68 -7.81 10.64
CA LEU A 273 3.01 -8.90 11.36
C LEU A 273 1.61 -9.18 10.80
N ILE A 274 0.87 -8.14 10.39
CA ILE A 274 -0.48 -8.26 9.85
C ILE A 274 -0.44 -8.89 8.45
N LEU A 275 0.47 -8.42 7.62
CA LEU A 275 0.61 -8.87 6.24
C LEU A 275 1.36 -10.20 6.12
N ASP A 276 1.94 -10.70 7.23
CA ASP A 276 2.76 -11.92 7.25
C ASP A 276 3.99 -11.79 6.32
N LEU A 277 4.66 -10.66 6.43
CA LEU A 277 5.83 -10.31 5.64
C LEU A 277 7.07 -10.25 6.52
N GLU A 278 8.19 -10.65 5.98
CA GLU A 278 9.49 -10.43 6.63
C GLU A 278 9.88 -8.96 6.53
N ARG A 279 10.42 -8.44 7.65
CA ARG A 279 11.00 -7.10 7.66
C ARG A 279 12.32 -7.15 6.91
N PRO A 280 12.57 -6.26 5.94
CA PRO A 280 13.86 -6.21 5.26
C PRO A 280 14.96 -5.88 6.25
N LYS A 281 16.06 -6.63 6.18
CA LYS A 281 17.24 -6.41 7.03
C LYS A 281 17.91 -5.06 6.76
N ILE A 282 17.81 -4.57 5.54
CA ILE A 282 18.41 -3.32 5.06
C ILE A 282 17.30 -2.25 5.05
N GLN A 283 17.20 -1.49 6.16
CA GLN A 283 16.33 -0.29 6.20
C GLN A 283 17.05 0.97 5.71
N SER A 284 18.37 0.92 5.59
CA SER A 284 19.23 2.09 5.53
C SER A 284 19.77 2.43 4.13
N VAL A 285 19.50 1.66 3.10
CA VAL A 285 20.09 1.90 1.77
C VAL A 285 19.58 3.22 1.15
N TYR A 286 18.42 3.71 1.58
CA TYR A 286 17.85 4.99 1.15
C TYR A 286 17.62 5.96 2.31
N ASN A 287 18.39 5.82 3.40
CA ASN A 287 18.31 6.73 4.52
C ASN A 287 19.29 7.89 4.35
N PHE A 288 18.90 8.84 3.53
CA PHE A 288 19.64 10.08 3.29
C PHE A 288 19.40 11.09 4.44
N GLN A 289 19.84 10.74 5.66
CA GLN A 289 19.42 11.44 6.89
C GLN A 289 19.96 12.86 7.05
N ASN A 290 21.12 13.19 6.49
CA ASN A 290 21.70 14.52 6.59
C ASN A 290 22.17 15.01 5.22
N PRO A 291 21.83 16.24 4.80
CA PRO A 291 22.34 16.83 3.59
C PRO A 291 23.80 17.27 3.79
N THR A 292 24.72 16.31 3.79
CA THR A 292 26.14 16.56 3.61
C THR A 292 26.47 16.43 2.12
N ASN A 293 27.55 17.04 1.65
CA ASN A 293 27.98 16.89 0.25
C ASN A 293 28.07 15.43 -0.19
N ASN A 294 28.59 14.53 0.68
CA ASN A 294 28.63 13.09 0.42
C ASN A 294 27.24 12.45 0.27
N THR A 295 26.20 12.98 0.89
CA THR A 295 24.83 12.43 0.81
C THR A 295 24.21 12.62 -0.58
N PHE A 296 24.49 13.73 -1.23
CA PHE A 296 24.05 13.99 -2.60
C PHE A 296 24.77 13.09 -3.59
N ASP A 297 26.09 12.90 -3.46
CA ASP A 297 26.85 12.00 -4.32
C ASP A 297 26.39 10.54 -4.16
N VAL A 298 26.17 10.08 -2.93
CA VAL A 298 25.60 8.74 -2.67
C VAL A 298 24.21 8.63 -3.28
N TYR A 299 23.36 9.67 -3.16
CA TYR A 299 22.04 9.70 -3.77
C TYR A 299 22.12 9.55 -5.28
N PHE A 300 22.88 10.40 -5.98
CA PHE A 300 22.98 10.38 -7.43
C PHE A 300 23.66 9.10 -7.95
N ASN A 301 24.64 8.56 -7.25
CA ASN A 301 25.29 7.30 -7.62
C ASN A 301 24.41 6.06 -7.36
N THR A 302 23.36 6.19 -6.56
CA THR A 302 22.43 5.09 -6.22
C THR A 302 21.18 5.10 -7.12
N MET A 303 20.79 6.27 -7.65
CA MET A 303 19.62 6.47 -8.52
C MET A 303 19.95 6.25 -9.98
#